data_2763036bc74595a2134d1a06037496f3
#
_entry.id   2763036bc74595a2134d1a06037496f3
#
_cell.length_a   1.000
_cell.length_b   1.000
_cell.length_c   1.000
_cell.angle_alpha   90.00
_cell.angle_beta   90.00
_cell.angle_gamma   90.00
#
_symmetry.space_group_name_H-M   'P 1'
#
loop_
_entity.id
_entity.type
_entity.pdbx_description
1 polymer ?
#
loop_
_entity_poly.entity_id
_entity_poly.type
_entity_poly.pdbx_seq_one_letter_code
_entity_poly.pdbx_strand_id
1 'polypeptide(L)'
;MPVIQYTKSLPVVAEPDVLVCGTGLAGIGAAVGAARNGASVMAVDRMGFAGGFFTNIIGSAFDGFVYEETGKPVVGGLVFEMLERMGVVEPGQAGSLSYNVNGDFTEVEKHPDRVIPRTDPELFKKASDDVLIQSGVNLLFHTQVSDVIMDSDRVDTVIVSNKDGLVAIQPKNVIDATGDADVAAWAGCPYEVAESLQPMSLHFRIGFVELTFELRRKCAAVLEKARSEGKIGLYGGPWPATFSGRDIYFNVIRTPGNATNPKDWTNAEIQGRRDAWTMFELWKEALPEFKDAYFFTSGPTAGSRESRRIVGDYILTGNDIRTAQRQDDVVVLGAWRIDQHPDDAAGYHDQPIVPPYDISYRTLLPQGVENLWVAGRCHS
;
A
#
# COMPACT_ATOMS: atom_id res chain seq x y z
N MET A 1 2.74 14.55 -31.46
CA MET A 1 4.10 14.83 -30.93
C MET A 1 5.11 14.18 -31.86
N PRO A 2 6.31 14.74 -32.09
CA PRO A 2 7.34 14.08 -32.88
C PRO A 2 7.75 12.75 -32.21
N VAL A 3 7.98 11.73 -33.01
CA VAL A 3 8.41 10.39 -32.56
C VAL A 3 9.88 10.23 -32.89
N ILE A 4 10.68 9.72 -31.93
CA ILE A 4 12.08 9.37 -32.12
C ILE A 4 12.18 7.85 -31.99
N GLN A 5 12.76 7.23 -33.01
CA GLN A 5 13.10 5.81 -32.96
C GLN A 5 14.44 5.66 -32.20
N TYR A 6 14.48 4.78 -31.20
CA TYR A 6 15.68 4.46 -30.41
C TYR A 6 15.88 2.95 -30.37
N THR A 7 17.07 2.50 -30.72
CA THR A 7 17.42 1.07 -30.72
C THR A 7 18.65 0.84 -29.89
N LYS A 8 18.60 -0.11 -28.98
CA LYS A 8 19.72 -0.51 -28.11
C LYS A 8 19.67 -2.02 -27.88
N SER A 9 20.82 -2.67 -27.93
CA SER A 9 20.98 -4.04 -27.43
C SER A 9 21.04 -4.02 -25.91
N LEU A 10 20.24 -4.84 -25.25
CA LEU A 10 20.15 -4.91 -23.81
C LEU A 10 20.91 -6.13 -23.28
N PRO A 11 21.82 -6.00 -22.32
CA PRO A 11 22.39 -7.16 -21.65
C PRO A 11 21.30 -7.88 -20.83
N VAL A 12 21.22 -9.20 -20.94
CA VAL A 12 20.42 -10.03 -20.04
C VAL A 12 21.21 -10.24 -18.76
N VAL A 13 20.69 -9.77 -17.64
CA VAL A 13 21.38 -9.77 -16.33
C VAL A 13 20.89 -10.88 -15.40
N ALA A 14 19.72 -11.47 -15.66
CA ALA A 14 19.19 -12.58 -14.87
C ALA A 14 18.10 -13.36 -15.65
N GLU A 15 17.95 -14.65 -15.28
CA GLU A 15 16.96 -15.59 -15.81
C GLU A 15 16.31 -16.36 -14.62
N PRO A 16 15.52 -15.71 -13.74
CA PRO A 16 14.93 -16.36 -12.58
C PRO A 16 13.70 -17.19 -12.99
N ASP A 17 13.32 -18.18 -12.15
CA ASP A 17 12.04 -18.88 -12.30
C ASP A 17 10.86 -17.90 -12.10
N VAL A 18 11.01 -16.96 -11.15
CA VAL A 18 9.99 -15.94 -10.85
C VAL A 18 10.65 -14.57 -10.73
N LEU A 19 10.17 -13.61 -11.49
CA LEU A 19 10.46 -12.19 -11.32
C LEU A 19 9.28 -11.50 -10.62
N VAL A 20 9.54 -10.83 -9.50
CA VAL A 20 8.54 -10.01 -8.81
C VAL A 20 8.84 -8.53 -9.08
N CYS A 21 7.91 -7.85 -9.72
CA CYS A 21 7.99 -6.45 -10.11
C CYS A 21 7.32 -5.57 -9.04
N GLY A 22 8.12 -5.02 -8.13
CA GLY A 22 7.66 -4.26 -6.96
C GLY A 22 7.74 -5.07 -5.67
N THR A 23 8.31 -4.48 -4.62
CA THR A 23 8.47 -5.08 -3.29
C THR A 23 7.56 -4.40 -2.24
N GLY A 24 6.35 -4.00 -2.66
CA GLY A 24 5.27 -3.65 -1.74
C GLY A 24 4.80 -4.87 -0.93
N LEU A 25 3.78 -4.74 -0.10
CA LEU A 25 3.30 -5.83 0.76
C LEU A 25 2.99 -7.10 -0.03
N ALA A 26 2.28 -6.96 -1.16
CA ALA A 26 1.95 -8.08 -2.04
C ALA A 26 3.21 -8.70 -2.67
N GLY A 27 4.15 -7.87 -3.13
CA GLY A 27 5.41 -8.33 -3.72
C GLY A 27 6.30 -9.07 -2.72
N ILE A 28 6.37 -8.61 -1.46
CA ILE A 28 7.06 -9.35 -0.37
C ILE A 28 6.41 -10.74 -0.20
N GLY A 29 5.08 -10.77 -0.10
CA GLY A 29 4.33 -12.03 0.04
C GLY A 29 4.59 -12.98 -1.13
N ALA A 30 4.53 -12.47 -2.37
CA ALA A 30 4.76 -13.24 -3.58
C ALA A 30 6.21 -13.77 -3.65
N ALA A 31 7.20 -12.91 -3.40
CA ALA A 31 8.62 -13.29 -3.46
C ALA A 31 8.98 -14.35 -2.40
N VAL A 32 8.56 -14.14 -1.15
CA VAL A 32 8.79 -15.09 -0.06
C VAL A 32 8.06 -16.40 -0.32
N GLY A 33 6.80 -16.34 -0.77
CA GLY A 33 6.01 -17.53 -1.11
C GLY A 33 6.67 -18.37 -2.20
N ALA A 34 7.07 -17.75 -3.31
CA ALA A 34 7.75 -18.45 -4.41
C ALA A 34 9.10 -19.04 -3.98
N ALA A 35 9.94 -18.26 -3.28
CA ALA A 35 11.25 -18.72 -2.83
C ALA A 35 11.18 -19.88 -1.84
N ARG A 36 10.25 -19.83 -0.87
CA ARG A 36 10.04 -20.92 0.11
C ARG A 36 9.49 -22.20 -0.52
N ASN A 37 8.91 -22.10 -1.72
CA ASN A 37 8.49 -23.26 -2.52
C ASN A 37 9.57 -23.71 -3.54
N GLY A 38 10.79 -23.22 -3.45
CA GLY A 38 11.94 -23.72 -4.18
C GLY A 38 12.21 -23.05 -5.53
N ALA A 39 11.47 -21.98 -5.88
CA ALA A 39 11.77 -21.21 -7.09
C ALA A 39 13.01 -20.32 -6.89
N SER A 40 13.81 -20.13 -7.93
CA SER A 40 14.77 -19.03 -7.99
C SER A 40 14.01 -17.73 -8.22
N VAL A 41 14.10 -16.78 -7.25
CA VAL A 41 13.32 -15.55 -7.26
C VAL A 41 14.23 -14.32 -7.33
N MET A 42 13.92 -13.43 -8.25
CA MET A 42 14.43 -12.06 -8.25
C MET A 42 13.28 -11.09 -7.98
N ALA A 43 13.50 -10.10 -7.12
CA ALA A 43 12.54 -9.03 -6.88
C ALA A 43 13.19 -7.68 -7.13
N VAL A 44 12.51 -6.82 -7.88
CA VAL A 44 13.00 -5.48 -8.26
C VAL A 44 12.10 -4.39 -7.68
N ASP A 45 12.69 -3.28 -7.25
CA ASP A 45 11.93 -2.10 -6.80
C ASP A 45 12.66 -0.80 -7.17
N ARG A 46 11.89 0.22 -7.52
CA ARG A 46 12.40 1.57 -7.81
C ARG A 46 12.95 2.27 -6.55
N MET A 47 12.46 1.89 -5.38
CA MET A 47 12.91 2.42 -4.10
C MET A 47 14.18 1.71 -3.62
N GLY A 48 14.87 2.28 -2.65
CA GLY A 48 16.03 1.66 -1.99
C GLY A 48 15.65 0.76 -0.81
N PHE A 49 14.39 0.38 -0.70
CA PHE A 49 13.82 -0.44 0.38
C PHE A 49 12.49 -1.07 -0.04
N ALA A 50 12.15 -2.19 0.57
CA ALA A 50 10.86 -2.84 0.42
C ALA A 50 9.80 -2.27 1.40
N GLY A 51 8.53 -2.67 1.23
CA GLY A 51 7.45 -2.42 2.19
C GLY A 51 6.28 -1.60 1.67
N GLY A 52 6.42 -0.92 0.53
CA GLY A 52 5.32 -0.23 -0.16
C GLY A 52 4.53 0.71 0.75
N PHE A 53 3.30 0.35 1.12
CA PHE A 53 2.43 1.16 1.97
C PHE A 53 3.10 1.60 3.27
N PHE A 54 3.80 0.71 3.97
CA PHE A 54 4.42 1.05 5.26
C PHE A 54 5.68 1.90 5.14
N THR A 55 6.37 1.84 4.02
CA THR A 55 7.68 2.49 3.86
C THR A 55 7.69 3.65 2.87
N ASN A 56 6.97 3.55 1.75
CA ASN A 56 6.90 4.60 0.74
C ASN A 56 6.00 5.76 1.18
N ILE A 57 4.86 5.45 1.79
CA ILE A 57 3.93 6.45 2.29
C ILE A 57 3.85 6.50 3.80
N ILE A 58 4.72 5.75 4.49
CA ILE A 58 4.79 5.64 5.95
C ILE A 58 3.44 5.29 6.60
N GLY A 59 2.70 4.33 6.04
CA GLY A 59 1.46 3.82 6.62
C GLY A 59 1.67 3.26 8.03
N SER A 60 0.63 3.27 8.86
CA SER A 60 0.82 3.00 10.29
C SER A 60 0.19 1.73 10.82
N ALA A 61 -0.79 1.15 10.14
CA ALA A 61 -1.58 0.05 10.70
C ALA A 61 -1.81 -1.08 9.70
N PHE A 62 -1.90 -2.30 10.21
CA PHE A 62 -2.41 -3.45 9.49
C PHE A 62 -3.92 -3.53 9.72
N ASP A 63 -4.70 -3.16 8.72
CA ASP A 63 -6.15 -3.27 8.75
C ASP A 63 -6.61 -4.56 8.06
N GLY A 64 -7.79 -5.07 8.46
CA GLY A 64 -8.47 -6.17 7.77
C GLY A 64 -7.93 -7.58 8.03
N PHE A 65 -7.05 -7.80 9.01
CA PHE A 65 -6.58 -9.14 9.31
C PHE A 65 -7.41 -9.90 10.36
N VAL A 66 -8.38 -9.25 10.96
CA VAL A 66 -9.37 -9.86 11.84
C VAL A 66 -10.79 -9.54 11.40
N TYR A 67 -11.73 -10.41 11.74
CA TYR A 67 -13.16 -10.12 11.59
C TYR A 67 -13.60 -9.20 12.72
N GLU A 68 -14.09 -8.01 12.35
CA GLU A 68 -14.39 -6.92 13.26
C GLU A 68 -15.39 -7.30 14.37
N GLU A 69 -16.44 -8.08 14.05
CA GLU A 69 -17.44 -8.46 15.04
C GLU A 69 -16.89 -9.39 16.14
N THR A 70 -15.97 -10.27 15.79
CA THR A 70 -15.48 -11.32 16.69
C THR A 70 -14.07 -11.10 17.19
N GLY A 71 -13.28 -10.21 16.54
CA GLY A 71 -11.87 -10.05 16.80
C GLY A 71 -10.99 -11.25 16.40
N LYS A 72 -11.56 -12.25 15.72
CA LYS A 72 -10.81 -13.44 15.33
C LYS A 72 -9.95 -13.18 14.10
N PRO A 73 -8.68 -13.62 14.07
CA PRO A 73 -7.84 -13.54 12.88
C PRO A 73 -8.46 -14.29 11.70
N VAL A 74 -8.42 -13.68 10.52
CA VAL A 74 -8.87 -14.28 9.24
C VAL A 74 -7.72 -14.48 8.27
N VAL A 75 -6.58 -13.84 8.53
CA VAL A 75 -5.34 -14.02 7.79
C VAL A 75 -4.25 -14.55 8.73
N GLY A 76 -3.17 -15.07 8.15
CA GLY A 76 -2.09 -15.66 8.93
C GLY A 76 -0.75 -15.65 8.17
N GLY A 77 0.17 -16.51 8.60
CA GLY A 77 1.44 -16.71 7.91
C GLY A 77 2.36 -15.50 7.97
N LEU A 78 2.82 -15.02 6.82
CA LEU A 78 3.90 -14.03 6.72
C LEU A 78 3.62 -12.72 7.46
N VAL A 79 2.36 -12.26 7.54
CA VAL A 79 2.03 -11.04 8.27
C VAL A 79 2.40 -11.14 9.75
N PHE A 80 2.16 -12.28 10.37
CA PHE A 80 2.51 -12.51 11.78
C PHE A 80 4.02 -12.66 11.96
N GLU A 81 4.70 -13.34 11.05
CA GLU A 81 6.16 -13.40 11.04
C GLU A 81 6.79 -12.01 10.96
N MET A 82 6.20 -11.12 10.15
CA MET A 82 6.65 -9.73 10.05
C MET A 82 6.44 -8.97 11.37
N LEU A 83 5.28 -9.14 12.03
CA LEU A 83 5.00 -8.52 13.33
C LEU A 83 5.95 -9.00 14.43
N GLU A 84 6.27 -10.30 14.44
CA GLU A 84 7.26 -10.87 15.36
C GLU A 84 8.66 -10.31 15.12
N ARG A 85 9.10 -10.22 13.85
CA ARG A 85 10.41 -9.66 13.47
C ARG A 85 10.55 -8.18 13.85
N MET A 86 9.46 -7.45 13.86
CA MET A 86 9.41 -6.05 14.29
C MET A 86 9.32 -5.91 15.82
N GLY A 87 9.14 -7.00 16.57
CA GLY A 87 8.92 -6.96 18.01
C GLY A 87 7.57 -6.34 18.41
N VAL A 88 6.60 -6.33 17.49
CA VAL A 88 5.24 -5.84 17.75
C VAL A 88 4.43 -6.89 18.52
N VAL A 89 4.75 -8.15 18.33
CA VAL A 89 4.18 -9.29 19.05
C VAL A 89 5.29 -10.25 19.47
N GLU A 90 5.08 -10.97 20.57
CA GLU A 90 5.99 -12.02 21.01
C GLU A 90 5.88 -13.25 20.08
N PRO A 91 6.99 -13.96 19.84
CA PRO A 91 6.99 -15.16 19.02
C PRO A 91 5.94 -16.19 19.48
N GLY A 92 5.14 -16.66 18.55
CA GLY A 92 4.07 -17.64 18.80
C GLY A 92 2.78 -17.06 19.38
N GLN A 93 2.70 -15.77 19.66
CA GLN A 93 1.50 -15.12 20.19
C GLN A 93 0.65 -14.41 19.12
N ALA A 94 1.03 -14.52 17.88
CA ALA A 94 0.34 -13.86 16.77
C ALA A 94 -1.17 -14.16 16.69
N GLY A 95 -1.59 -15.37 17.07
CA GLY A 95 -3.00 -15.76 17.13
C GLY A 95 -3.81 -15.18 18.28
N SER A 96 -3.15 -14.48 19.24
CA SER A 96 -3.83 -13.84 20.39
C SER A 96 -4.14 -12.35 20.16
N LEU A 97 -3.73 -11.79 19.02
CA LEU A 97 -4.03 -10.40 18.68
C LEU A 97 -5.52 -10.24 18.43
N SER A 98 -6.19 -9.55 19.31
CA SER A 98 -7.52 -9.03 19.07
C SER A 98 -7.42 -7.59 18.56
N TYR A 99 -8.26 -7.25 17.60
CA TYR A 99 -8.20 -6.01 16.85
C TYR A 99 -9.27 -5.04 17.29
N ASN A 100 -8.92 -3.76 17.45
CA ASN A 100 -9.90 -2.70 17.55
C ASN A 100 -10.05 -1.97 16.21
N VAL A 101 -11.27 -1.99 15.73
CA VAL A 101 -11.68 -1.34 14.50
C VAL A 101 -11.77 0.16 14.71
N ASN A 102 -11.38 0.92 13.72
CA ASN A 102 -11.62 2.36 13.58
C ASN A 102 -10.63 3.33 14.21
N GLY A 103 -9.59 2.91 14.91
CA GLY A 103 -8.76 3.88 15.63
C GLY A 103 -9.62 4.77 16.56
N ASP A 104 -10.79 4.30 16.94
CA ASP A 104 -11.67 4.96 17.89
C ASP A 104 -11.11 4.72 19.29
N PHE A 105 -10.54 5.75 19.88
CA PHE A 105 -10.01 5.70 21.25
C PHE A 105 -11.08 5.31 22.28
N THR A 106 -12.36 5.50 21.97
CA THR A 106 -13.45 5.07 22.86
C THR A 106 -13.54 3.54 22.94
N GLU A 107 -13.18 2.83 21.88
CA GLU A 107 -13.13 1.36 21.89
C GLU A 107 -11.85 0.83 22.56
N VAL A 108 -10.73 1.56 22.47
CA VAL A 108 -9.50 1.21 23.23
C VAL A 108 -9.74 1.31 24.73
N GLU A 109 -10.51 2.31 25.20
CA GLU A 109 -10.90 2.42 26.61
C GLU A 109 -11.80 1.27 27.06
N LYS A 110 -12.71 0.78 26.17
CA LYS A 110 -13.60 -0.35 26.48
C LYS A 110 -12.91 -1.72 26.35
N HIS A 111 -11.91 -1.82 25.47
CA HIS A 111 -11.22 -3.07 25.14
C HIS A 111 -9.71 -2.84 25.08
N PRO A 112 -9.04 -2.59 26.22
CA PRO A 112 -7.61 -2.28 26.27
C PRO A 112 -6.71 -3.44 25.82
N ASP A 113 -7.26 -4.64 25.73
CA ASP A 113 -6.64 -5.87 25.20
C ASP A 113 -6.64 -5.95 23.66
N ARG A 114 -7.35 -5.05 22.98
CA ARG A 114 -7.41 -5.01 21.53
C ARG A 114 -6.39 -4.02 20.99
N VAL A 115 -5.30 -4.53 20.46
CA VAL A 115 -4.21 -3.72 19.90
C VAL A 115 -4.24 -3.77 18.39
N ILE A 116 -4.30 -2.61 17.73
CA ILE A 116 -3.98 -2.50 16.31
C ILE A 116 -2.46 -2.56 16.20
N PRO A 117 -1.88 -3.56 15.54
CA PRO A 117 -0.45 -3.57 15.31
C PRO A 117 -0.05 -2.35 14.50
N ARG A 118 0.71 -1.46 15.10
CA ARG A 118 1.26 -0.29 14.42
C ARG A 118 2.69 -0.57 14.07
N THR A 119 3.06 -0.17 12.87
CA THR A 119 4.39 -0.43 12.36
C THR A 119 5.16 0.85 12.22
N ASP A 120 6.32 0.92 12.86
CA ASP A 120 7.31 1.92 12.50
C ASP A 120 7.90 1.60 11.12
N PRO A 121 7.94 2.55 10.18
CA PRO A 121 8.47 2.33 8.83
C PRO A 121 9.90 1.79 8.81
N GLU A 122 10.76 2.20 9.73
CA GLU A 122 12.15 1.73 9.77
C GLU A 122 12.25 0.28 10.26
N LEU A 123 11.44 -0.11 11.24
CA LEU A 123 11.35 -1.52 11.67
C LEU A 123 10.79 -2.38 10.53
N PHE A 124 9.83 -1.84 9.75
CA PHE A 124 9.27 -2.58 8.62
C PHE A 124 10.28 -2.78 7.49
N LYS A 125 11.10 -1.77 7.17
CA LYS A 125 12.20 -1.91 6.19
C LYS A 125 13.14 -3.03 6.61
N LYS A 126 13.62 -2.98 7.86
CA LYS A 126 14.53 -4.00 8.40
C LYS A 126 13.91 -5.41 8.35
N ALA A 127 12.67 -5.57 8.80
CA ALA A 127 11.99 -6.86 8.80
C ALA A 127 11.76 -7.38 7.37
N SER A 128 11.49 -6.48 6.41
CA SER A 128 11.35 -6.82 5.00
C SER A 128 12.66 -7.32 4.40
N ASP A 129 13.76 -6.62 4.64
CA ASP A 129 15.09 -7.05 4.19
C ASP A 129 15.44 -8.43 4.78
N ASP A 130 15.26 -8.60 6.09
CA ASP A 130 15.55 -9.85 6.79
C ASP A 130 14.74 -11.03 6.22
N VAL A 131 13.44 -10.87 6.01
CA VAL A 131 12.60 -11.97 5.52
C VAL A 131 12.88 -12.33 4.06
N LEU A 132 13.09 -11.34 3.20
CA LEU A 132 13.38 -11.55 1.78
C LEU A 132 14.74 -12.24 1.60
N ILE A 133 15.79 -11.73 2.25
CA ILE A 133 17.16 -12.30 2.19
C ILE A 133 17.18 -13.72 2.76
N GLN A 134 16.58 -13.95 3.95
CA GLN A 134 16.56 -15.27 4.58
C GLN A 134 15.72 -16.31 3.81
N SER A 135 14.77 -15.84 2.99
CA SER A 135 14.02 -16.71 2.09
C SER A 135 14.75 -17.01 0.78
N GLY A 136 15.94 -16.41 0.55
CA GLY A 136 16.74 -16.64 -0.65
C GLY A 136 16.32 -15.80 -1.86
N VAL A 137 15.59 -14.71 -1.66
CA VAL A 137 15.19 -13.78 -2.73
C VAL A 137 16.39 -12.94 -3.15
N ASN A 138 16.66 -12.87 -4.44
CA ASN A 138 17.65 -11.95 -5.01
C ASN A 138 17.01 -10.57 -5.19
N LEU A 139 17.46 -9.58 -4.40
CA LEU A 139 16.89 -8.22 -4.40
C LEU A 139 17.70 -7.28 -5.29
N LEU A 140 16.99 -6.48 -6.08
CA LEU A 140 17.60 -5.41 -6.88
C LEU A 140 16.79 -4.12 -6.69
N PHE A 141 17.21 -3.29 -5.73
CA PHE A 141 16.64 -1.98 -5.46
C PHE A 141 17.15 -0.90 -6.44
N HIS A 142 16.56 0.28 -6.40
CA HIS A 142 16.83 1.37 -7.34
C HIS A 142 16.70 0.93 -8.81
N THR A 143 15.79 0.00 -9.05
CA THR A 143 15.57 -0.63 -10.35
C THR A 143 14.10 -0.55 -10.69
N GLN A 144 13.80 0.26 -11.68
CA GLN A 144 12.44 0.49 -12.14
C GLN A 144 12.12 -0.40 -13.33
N VAL A 145 11.00 -1.13 -13.25
CA VAL A 145 10.42 -1.78 -14.43
C VAL A 145 10.00 -0.70 -15.44
N SER A 146 10.37 -0.89 -16.70
CA SER A 146 10.24 0.15 -17.73
C SER A 146 9.48 -0.28 -18.97
N ASP A 147 9.50 -1.58 -19.31
CA ASP A 147 8.78 -2.14 -20.44
C ASP A 147 8.80 -3.68 -20.41
N VAL A 148 8.09 -4.33 -21.31
CA VAL A 148 8.11 -5.77 -21.51
C VAL A 148 8.27 -6.12 -23.00
N ILE A 149 8.87 -7.27 -23.28
CA ILE A 149 8.89 -7.88 -24.62
C ILE A 149 8.04 -9.15 -24.54
N MET A 150 7.09 -9.26 -25.43
CA MET A 150 6.20 -10.40 -25.51
C MET A 150 6.68 -11.41 -26.57
N ASP A 151 6.55 -12.69 -26.25
CA ASP A 151 6.55 -13.78 -27.24
C ASP A 151 5.15 -14.40 -27.24
N SER A 152 4.38 -14.05 -28.24
CA SER A 152 2.96 -14.41 -28.36
C SER A 152 2.15 -13.96 -27.13
N ASP A 153 1.66 -14.87 -26.32
CA ASP A 153 0.89 -14.66 -25.10
C ASP A 153 1.72 -14.78 -23.81
N ARG A 154 3.04 -14.67 -23.90
CA ARG A 154 3.95 -14.76 -22.75
C ARG A 154 4.85 -13.55 -22.66
N VAL A 155 5.11 -13.10 -21.46
CA VAL A 155 6.19 -12.16 -21.19
C VAL A 155 7.52 -12.91 -21.31
N ASP A 156 8.27 -12.63 -22.38
CA ASP A 156 9.61 -13.19 -22.60
C ASP A 156 10.65 -12.43 -21.79
N THR A 157 10.59 -11.10 -21.85
CA THR A 157 11.61 -10.24 -21.24
C THR A 157 10.95 -9.07 -20.51
N VAL A 158 11.42 -8.78 -19.31
CA VAL A 158 11.11 -7.54 -18.60
C VAL A 158 12.31 -6.60 -18.71
N ILE A 159 12.09 -5.40 -19.21
CA ILE A 159 13.11 -4.35 -19.32
C ILE A 159 13.07 -3.52 -18.05
N VAL A 160 14.21 -3.37 -17.41
CA VAL A 160 14.36 -2.53 -16.22
C VAL A 160 15.40 -1.43 -16.43
N SER A 161 15.23 -0.32 -15.71
CA SER A 161 16.15 0.82 -15.72
C SER A 161 16.80 0.97 -14.34
N ASN A 162 18.13 1.01 -14.30
CA ASN A 162 18.92 1.23 -13.11
C ASN A 162 20.22 2.00 -13.42
N LYS A 163 21.23 1.94 -12.54
CA LYS A 163 22.51 2.65 -12.75
C LYS A 163 23.32 2.12 -13.93
N ASP A 164 23.10 0.88 -14.35
CA ASP A 164 23.71 0.30 -15.56
C ASP A 164 22.99 0.71 -16.85
N GLY A 165 21.88 1.46 -16.70
CA GLY A 165 21.01 1.86 -17.80
C GLY A 165 19.85 0.89 -17.99
N LEU A 166 19.42 0.70 -19.25
CA LEU A 166 18.40 -0.30 -19.57
C LEU A 166 19.06 -1.67 -19.66
N VAL A 167 18.54 -2.64 -18.92
CA VAL A 167 18.95 -4.04 -18.92
C VAL A 167 17.72 -4.96 -19.01
N ALA A 168 17.92 -6.21 -19.39
CA ALA A 168 16.88 -7.21 -19.58
C ALA A 168 16.92 -8.29 -18.51
N ILE A 169 15.75 -8.74 -18.06
CA ILE A 169 15.57 -9.93 -17.23
C ILE A 169 14.63 -10.87 -17.99
N GLN A 170 15.00 -12.13 -18.13
CA GLN A 170 14.22 -13.15 -18.83
C GLN A 170 13.68 -14.19 -17.84
N PRO A 171 12.53 -13.94 -17.20
CA PRO A 171 11.96 -14.84 -16.23
C PRO A 171 11.11 -15.93 -16.88
N LYS A 172 10.93 -17.08 -16.21
CA LYS A 172 9.90 -18.06 -16.62
C LYS A 172 8.50 -17.54 -16.31
N ASN A 173 8.34 -16.85 -15.18
CA ASN A 173 7.07 -16.33 -14.70
C ASN A 173 7.28 -14.91 -14.12
N VAL A 174 6.26 -14.06 -14.25
CA VAL A 174 6.27 -12.68 -13.76
C VAL A 174 5.13 -12.47 -12.77
N ILE A 175 5.41 -11.78 -11.68
CA ILE A 175 4.39 -11.28 -10.75
C ILE A 175 4.42 -9.76 -10.77
N ASP A 176 3.37 -9.15 -11.31
CA ASP A 176 3.17 -7.71 -11.26
C ASP A 176 2.64 -7.29 -9.89
N ALA A 177 3.52 -6.76 -9.07
CA ALA A 177 3.24 -6.18 -7.76
C ALA A 177 3.57 -4.68 -7.72
N THR A 178 3.56 -4.01 -8.89
CA THR A 178 3.86 -2.57 -9.03
C THR A 178 2.84 -1.68 -8.34
N GLY A 179 1.64 -2.22 -8.06
CA GLY A 179 0.53 -1.52 -7.42
C GLY A 179 -0.38 -0.78 -8.40
N ASP A 180 0.09 -0.56 -9.63
CA ASP A 180 -0.62 0.15 -10.69
C ASP A 180 -0.81 -0.71 -11.97
N ALA A 181 -0.53 -2.03 -11.89
CA ALA A 181 -0.58 -2.97 -13.01
C ALA A 181 0.27 -2.53 -14.22
N ASP A 182 1.48 -2.04 -13.96
CA ASP A 182 2.32 -1.50 -15.03
C ASP A 182 2.75 -2.60 -16.01
N VAL A 183 3.22 -3.75 -15.50
CA VAL A 183 3.64 -4.89 -16.32
C VAL A 183 2.46 -5.43 -17.13
N ALA A 184 1.31 -5.65 -16.49
CA ALA A 184 0.11 -6.14 -17.15
C ALA A 184 -0.36 -5.19 -18.26
N ALA A 185 -0.34 -3.88 -18.02
CA ALA A 185 -0.70 -2.88 -19.02
C ALA A 185 0.26 -2.87 -20.21
N TRP A 186 1.58 -2.98 -19.98
CA TRP A 186 2.57 -3.05 -21.07
C TRP A 186 2.53 -4.39 -21.81
N ALA A 187 2.16 -5.48 -21.14
CA ALA A 187 1.92 -6.77 -21.77
C ALA A 187 0.62 -6.81 -22.61
N GLY A 188 -0.19 -5.74 -22.60
CA GLY A 188 -1.43 -5.64 -23.36
C GLY A 188 -2.64 -6.29 -22.68
N CYS A 189 -2.55 -6.65 -21.40
CA CYS A 189 -3.69 -7.17 -20.65
C CYS A 189 -4.80 -6.11 -20.54
N PRO A 190 -6.08 -6.50 -20.61
CA PRO A 190 -7.18 -5.58 -20.36
C PRO A 190 -7.19 -5.13 -18.89
N TYR A 191 -7.49 -3.86 -18.69
CA TYR A 191 -7.66 -3.26 -17.37
C TYR A 191 -8.74 -2.19 -17.38
N GLU A 192 -9.24 -1.87 -16.20
CA GLU A 192 -10.20 -0.79 -15.96
C GLU A 192 -9.56 0.31 -15.10
N VAL A 193 -10.04 1.53 -15.29
CA VAL A 193 -9.78 2.70 -14.43
C VAL A 193 -11.13 3.32 -14.11
N ALA A 194 -11.43 3.52 -12.83
CA ALA A 194 -12.69 4.14 -12.44
C ALA A 194 -12.81 5.57 -12.97
N GLU A 195 -14.02 6.02 -13.29
CA GLU A 195 -14.28 7.39 -13.75
C GLU A 195 -13.91 8.41 -12.67
N SER A 196 -14.22 8.10 -11.41
CA SER A 196 -13.83 8.89 -10.23
C SER A 196 -12.89 8.06 -9.37
N LEU A 197 -11.63 8.47 -9.31
CA LEU A 197 -10.60 7.79 -8.53
C LEU A 197 -10.53 8.33 -7.11
N GLN A 198 -10.30 7.44 -6.16
CA GLN A 198 -10.02 7.87 -4.80
C GLN A 198 -8.75 8.75 -4.75
N PRO A 199 -8.77 9.87 -4.00
CA PRO A 199 -7.66 10.82 -3.99
C PRO A 199 -6.39 10.21 -3.42
N MET A 200 -5.25 10.58 -3.98
CA MET A 200 -3.93 10.24 -3.47
C MET A 200 -3.69 10.86 -2.09
N SER A 201 -2.82 10.27 -1.30
CA SER A 201 -2.51 10.75 0.05
C SER A 201 -1.02 10.85 0.29
N LEU A 202 -0.58 11.96 0.87
CA LEU A 202 0.73 12.05 1.47
C LEU A 202 0.58 11.96 2.99
N HIS A 203 1.26 11.00 3.62
CA HIS A 203 1.27 10.88 5.07
C HIS A 203 2.49 11.60 5.64
N PHE A 204 2.37 12.08 6.88
CA PHE A 204 3.46 12.79 7.54
C PHE A 204 3.45 12.57 9.06
N ARG A 205 4.57 12.90 9.71
CA ARG A 205 4.76 12.79 11.16
C ARG A 205 5.21 14.12 11.74
N ILE A 206 4.69 14.41 12.92
CA ILE A 206 5.07 15.57 13.74
C ILE A 206 5.65 15.03 15.04
N GLY A 207 6.84 15.49 15.40
CA GLY A 207 7.53 15.12 16.63
C GLY A 207 7.30 16.08 17.79
N PHE A 208 7.61 15.64 19.00
CA PHE A 208 7.46 16.36 20.28
C PHE A 208 6.01 16.75 20.59
N VAL A 209 5.10 15.83 20.30
CA VAL A 209 3.68 15.99 20.63
C VAL A 209 3.13 14.64 21.06
N GLU A 210 2.33 14.64 22.11
CA GLU A 210 1.66 13.43 22.63
C GLU A 210 0.24 13.34 22.06
N LEU A 211 -0.12 12.18 21.53
CA LEU A 211 -1.44 11.93 21.00
C LEU A 211 -2.43 11.59 22.12
N THR A 212 -3.45 12.43 22.25
CA THR A 212 -4.60 12.18 23.12
C THR A 212 -5.90 12.24 22.33
N PHE A 213 -6.95 11.66 22.87
CA PHE A 213 -8.29 11.74 22.26
C PHE A 213 -8.76 13.20 22.10
N GLU A 214 -8.52 14.01 23.14
CA GLU A 214 -8.87 15.44 23.11
C GLU A 214 -8.08 16.18 22.02
N LEU A 215 -6.78 15.91 21.90
CA LEU A 215 -5.94 16.54 20.86
C LEU A 215 -6.42 16.18 19.46
N ARG A 216 -6.81 14.91 19.22
CA ARG A 216 -7.41 14.50 17.93
C ARG A 216 -8.62 15.35 17.58
N ARG A 217 -9.54 15.56 18.54
CA ARG A 217 -10.73 16.40 18.34
C ARG A 217 -10.37 17.85 18.04
N LYS A 218 -9.40 18.39 18.79
CA LYS A 218 -8.90 19.76 18.56
C LYS A 218 -8.29 19.90 17.16
N CYS A 219 -7.47 18.95 16.73
CA CYS A 219 -6.90 18.93 15.38
C CYS A 219 -7.99 18.93 14.31
N ALA A 220 -9.02 18.11 14.46
CA ALA A 220 -10.14 18.07 13.53
C ALA A 220 -10.88 19.41 13.47
N ALA A 221 -11.16 20.02 14.62
CA ALA A 221 -11.86 21.31 14.68
C ALA A 221 -11.06 22.45 14.00
N VAL A 222 -9.73 22.45 14.14
CA VAL A 222 -8.87 23.42 13.44
C VAL A 222 -8.95 23.26 11.93
N LEU A 223 -8.91 22.02 11.42
CA LEU A 223 -9.00 21.77 9.98
C LEU A 223 -10.39 22.11 9.43
N GLU A 224 -11.44 21.79 10.14
CA GLU A 224 -12.81 22.13 9.73
C GLU A 224 -12.98 23.66 9.59
N LYS A 225 -12.50 24.43 10.58
CA LYS A 225 -12.48 25.88 10.53
C LYS A 225 -11.64 26.38 9.34
N ALA A 226 -10.43 25.86 9.17
CA ALA A 226 -9.54 26.28 8.09
C ALA A 226 -10.14 25.99 6.71
N ARG A 227 -10.85 24.87 6.55
CA ARG A 227 -11.58 24.55 5.32
C ARG A 227 -12.72 25.52 5.07
N SER A 228 -13.52 25.82 6.08
CA SER A 228 -14.63 26.79 5.95
C SER A 228 -14.16 28.21 5.57
N GLU A 229 -12.92 28.54 5.95
CA GLU A 229 -12.25 29.81 5.60
C GLU A 229 -11.50 29.75 4.26
N GLY A 230 -11.50 28.60 3.56
CA GLY A 230 -10.80 28.40 2.28
C GLY A 230 -9.27 28.34 2.38
N LYS A 231 -8.73 28.11 3.58
CA LYS A 231 -7.27 28.01 3.82
C LYS A 231 -6.67 26.68 3.42
N ILE A 232 -7.46 25.62 3.46
CA ILE A 232 -7.09 24.27 3.02
C ILE A 232 -8.16 23.72 2.08
N GLY A 233 -7.73 22.80 1.20
CA GLY A 233 -8.60 22.09 0.27
C GLY A 233 -9.24 20.84 0.88
N LEU A 234 -9.33 19.80 0.05
CA LEU A 234 -9.87 18.51 0.45
C LEU A 234 -8.96 17.81 1.46
N TYR A 235 -9.55 17.23 2.49
CA TYR A 235 -8.85 16.42 3.48
C TYR A 235 -9.73 15.28 3.98
N GLY A 236 -9.12 14.28 4.63
CA GLY A 236 -9.84 13.18 5.31
C GLY A 236 -9.37 13.02 6.75
N GLY A 237 -10.22 12.59 7.63
CA GLY A 237 -9.88 12.39 9.03
C GLY A 237 -9.91 13.67 9.89
N PRO A 238 -8.86 14.01 10.65
CA PRO A 238 -7.54 13.37 10.71
C PRO A 238 -7.57 11.97 11.35
N TRP A 239 -6.73 11.08 10.81
CA TRP A 239 -6.53 9.73 11.34
C TRP A 239 -5.13 9.67 11.98
N PRO A 240 -4.97 10.17 13.23
CA PRO A 240 -3.68 10.20 13.88
C PRO A 240 -3.30 8.85 14.46
N ALA A 241 -2.00 8.59 14.53
CA ALA A 241 -1.39 7.46 15.21
C ALA A 241 -0.08 7.89 15.87
N THR A 242 0.46 7.08 16.77
CA THR A 242 1.78 7.29 17.34
C THR A 242 2.61 6.01 17.25
N PHE A 243 3.92 6.15 17.05
CA PHE A 243 4.86 5.03 17.06
C PHE A 243 5.72 5.02 18.34
N SER A 244 6.03 6.18 18.88
CA SER A 244 6.94 6.33 20.02
C SER A 244 6.28 6.94 21.26
N GLY A 245 5.02 7.34 21.18
CA GLY A 245 4.34 8.11 22.22
C GLY A 245 4.72 9.61 22.27
N ARG A 246 5.70 10.03 21.45
CA ARG A 246 6.16 11.42 21.35
C ARG A 246 6.12 11.97 19.94
N ASP A 247 5.39 11.31 19.08
CA ASP A 247 5.15 11.72 17.71
C ASP A 247 3.70 11.42 17.33
N ILE A 248 3.19 12.16 16.36
CA ILE A 248 1.91 11.88 15.75
C ILE A 248 2.11 11.71 14.25
N TYR A 249 1.68 10.57 13.75
CA TYR A 249 1.47 10.29 12.34
C TYR A 249 0.08 10.77 11.92
N PHE A 250 -0.03 11.29 10.69
CA PHE A 250 -1.29 11.73 10.13
C PHE A 250 -1.53 11.14 8.72
N ASN A 251 -2.70 10.52 8.56
CA ASN A 251 -3.32 10.21 7.28
C ASN A 251 -4.48 11.20 7.08
N VAL A 252 -4.23 12.31 6.43
CA VAL A 252 -5.19 13.42 6.36
C VAL A 252 -5.25 14.09 4.98
N ILE A 253 -4.17 14.04 4.21
CA ILE A 253 -4.07 14.70 2.90
C ILE A 253 -4.87 13.92 1.86
N ARG A 254 -5.58 14.65 1.01
CA ARG A 254 -6.34 14.12 -0.13
C ARG A 254 -6.08 14.98 -1.36
N THR A 255 -5.36 14.44 -2.33
CA THR A 255 -5.06 15.11 -3.60
C THR A 255 -5.69 14.32 -4.75
N PRO A 256 -6.72 14.85 -5.41
CA PRO A 256 -7.32 14.22 -6.58
C PRO A 256 -6.33 14.03 -7.72
N GLY A 257 -6.57 13.03 -8.57
CA GLY A 257 -5.78 12.74 -9.76
C GLY A 257 -5.54 11.25 -9.97
N ASN A 258 -4.99 10.91 -11.14
CA ASN A 258 -4.67 9.54 -11.53
C ASN A 258 -3.17 9.27 -11.33
N ALA A 259 -2.80 8.36 -10.45
CA ALA A 259 -1.41 8.00 -10.16
C ALA A 259 -0.65 7.41 -11.38
N THR A 260 -1.36 6.92 -12.41
CA THR A 260 -0.73 6.47 -13.65
C THR A 260 -0.41 7.63 -14.62
N ASN A 261 -0.82 8.85 -14.29
CA ASN A 261 -0.45 10.07 -14.99
C ASN A 261 0.70 10.77 -14.25
N PRO A 262 1.89 10.92 -14.86
CA PRO A 262 3.03 11.52 -14.19
C PRO A 262 2.81 12.97 -13.73
N LYS A 263 1.96 13.73 -14.41
CA LYS A 263 1.64 15.11 -14.04
C LYS A 263 0.77 15.15 -12.78
N ASP A 264 -0.24 14.29 -12.72
CA ASP A 264 -1.13 14.19 -11.57
C ASP A 264 -0.34 13.70 -10.33
N TRP A 265 0.53 12.71 -10.51
CA TRP A 265 1.39 12.24 -9.42
C TRP A 265 2.35 13.33 -8.94
N THR A 266 3.01 14.04 -9.87
CA THR A 266 3.86 15.17 -9.52
C THR A 266 3.10 16.25 -8.74
N ASN A 267 1.87 16.55 -9.17
CA ASN A 267 0.99 17.49 -8.46
C ASN A 267 0.67 16.98 -7.04
N ALA A 268 0.34 15.69 -6.89
CA ALA A 268 0.06 15.09 -5.58
C ALA A 268 1.25 15.19 -4.62
N GLU A 269 2.48 15.00 -5.13
CA GLU A 269 3.71 15.16 -4.38
C GLU A 269 3.91 16.60 -3.87
N ILE A 270 3.74 17.58 -4.77
CA ILE A 270 3.97 18.99 -4.45
C ILE A 270 2.86 19.52 -3.56
N GLN A 271 1.61 19.28 -3.94
CA GLN A 271 0.45 19.77 -3.20
C GLN A 271 0.33 19.08 -1.85
N GLY A 272 0.55 17.79 -1.80
CA GLY A 272 0.53 17.03 -0.54
C GLY A 272 1.53 17.58 0.48
N ARG A 273 2.75 17.92 0.06
CA ARG A 273 3.74 18.56 0.97
C ARG A 273 3.29 19.96 1.41
N ARG A 274 2.72 20.76 0.52
CA ARG A 274 2.19 22.09 0.88
C ARG A 274 1.08 21.97 1.91
N ASP A 275 0.13 21.09 1.68
CA ASP A 275 -1.00 20.87 2.58
C ASP A 275 -0.54 20.37 3.95
N ALA A 276 0.44 19.43 3.99
CA ALA A 276 1.02 18.93 5.23
C ALA A 276 1.64 20.05 6.09
N TRP A 277 2.42 20.94 5.46
CA TRP A 277 3.02 22.07 6.15
C TRP A 277 1.97 23.08 6.59
N THR A 278 0.99 23.41 5.73
CA THR A 278 -0.11 24.30 6.09
C THR A 278 -0.89 23.79 7.30
N MET A 279 -1.24 22.50 7.32
CA MET A 279 -1.94 21.88 8.45
C MET A 279 -1.11 21.93 9.74
N PHE A 280 0.19 21.63 9.64
CA PHE A 280 1.10 21.72 10.78
C PHE A 280 1.17 23.13 11.35
N GLU A 281 1.30 24.16 10.51
CA GLU A 281 1.34 25.56 10.94
C GLU A 281 0.03 26.00 11.59
N LEU A 282 -1.11 25.60 11.03
CA LEU A 282 -2.43 25.85 11.60
C LEU A 282 -2.60 25.23 13.00
N TRP A 283 -2.15 24.00 13.19
CA TRP A 283 -2.17 23.36 14.51
C TRP A 283 -1.19 24.04 15.48
N LYS A 284 -0.01 24.42 15.01
CA LYS A 284 0.99 25.09 15.85
C LYS A 284 0.53 26.46 16.30
N GLU A 285 -0.19 27.19 15.45
CA GLU A 285 -0.79 28.49 15.79
C GLU A 285 -1.97 28.35 16.77
N ALA A 286 -2.83 27.36 16.57
CA ALA A 286 -4.09 27.25 17.28
C ALA A 286 -4.01 26.41 18.57
N LEU A 287 -3.05 25.50 18.71
CA LEU A 287 -3.03 24.47 19.75
C LEU A 287 -1.72 24.54 20.57
N PRO A 288 -1.79 24.84 21.87
CA PRO A 288 -0.61 24.94 22.75
C PRO A 288 0.17 23.61 22.83
N GLU A 289 -0.46 22.47 22.60
CA GLU A 289 0.16 21.15 22.58
C GLU A 289 1.22 21.02 21.47
N PHE A 290 1.13 21.83 20.41
CA PHE A 290 2.10 21.87 19.31
C PHE A 290 3.19 22.95 19.49
N LYS A 291 3.26 23.64 20.64
CA LYS A 291 4.22 24.74 20.86
C LYS A 291 5.66 24.33 20.53
N ASP A 292 6.09 23.18 21.05
CA ASP A 292 7.45 22.66 20.91
C ASP A 292 7.55 21.62 19.79
N ALA A 293 6.45 21.37 19.08
CA ALA A 293 6.38 20.39 18.00
C ALA A 293 7.18 20.83 16.77
N TYR A 294 7.70 19.86 16.03
CA TYR A 294 8.38 20.09 14.76
C TYR A 294 7.88 19.09 13.69
N PHE A 295 7.91 19.52 12.45
CA PHE A 295 7.61 18.63 11.31
C PHE A 295 8.73 17.61 11.18
N PHE A 296 8.44 16.35 11.49
CA PHE A 296 9.48 15.31 11.58
C PHE A 296 9.82 14.76 10.18
N THR A 297 8.83 14.28 9.45
CA THR A 297 9.01 13.71 8.11
C THR A 297 7.68 13.60 7.37
N SER A 298 7.73 13.50 6.05
CA SER A 298 6.65 12.97 5.23
C SER A 298 7.08 11.66 4.57
N GLY A 299 6.12 10.91 4.05
CA GLY A 299 6.43 9.73 3.24
C GLY A 299 7.35 10.10 2.06
N PRO A 300 8.27 9.23 1.66
CA PRO A 300 9.11 9.41 0.48
C PRO A 300 8.32 9.69 -0.80
N THR A 301 7.11 9.15 -0.90
CA THR A 301 6.18 9.38 -2.03
C THR A 301 4.75 9.56 -1.54
N ALA A 302 3.94 10.26 -2.34
CA ALA A 302 2.50 10.20 -2.20
C ALA A 302 2.00 8.77 -2.52
N GLY A 303 0.93 8.34 -1.86
CA GLY A 303 0.33 7.02 -2.05
C GLY A 303 -0.89 7.10 -2.97
N SER A 304 -0.93 6.24 -3.97
CA SER A 304 -2.12 5.98 -4.76
C SER A 304 -3.05 5.05 -4.00
N ARG A 305 -4.34 5.40 -3.93
CA ARG A 305 -5.39 4.53 -3.37
C ARG A 305 -5.98 3.63 -4.44
N GLU A 306 -6.11 4.16 -5.64
CA GLU A 306 -6.77 3.52 -6.76
C GLU A 306 -6.13 3.97 -8.08
N SER A 307 -6.03 3.05 -9.04
CA SER A 307 -5.50 3.32 -10.37
C SER A 307 -6.03 2.27 -11.35
N ARG A 308 -5.17 1.61 -12.12
CA ARG A 308 -5.57 0.46 -12.95
C ARG A 308 -5.91 -0.73 -12.07
N ARG A 309 -6.94 -1.46 -12.47
CA ARG A 309 -7.32 -2.79 -11.98
C ARG A 309 -7.42 -3.70 -13.19
N ILE A 310 -6.74 -4.85 -13.19
CA ILE A 310 -6.78 -5.77 -14.30
C ILE A 310 -8.19 -6.35 -14.48
N VAL A 311 -8.51 -6.78 -15.70
CA VAL A 311 -9.62 -7.69 -15.94
C VAL A 311 -9.06 -9.10 -15.85
N GLY A 312 -9.31 -9.75 -14.72
CA GLY A 312 -8.90 -11.13 -14.45
C GLY A 312 -9.93 -12.14 -14.92
N ASP A 313 -9.61 -13.42 -14.73
CA ASP A 313 -10.55 -14.51 -15.00
C ASP A 313 -11.77 -14.50 -14.07
N TYR A 314 -11.67 -13.79 -12.97
CA TYR A 314 -12.77 -13.45 -12.07
C TYR A 314 -12.60 -12.01 -11.58
N ILE A 315 -13.70 -11.27 -11.50
CA ILE A 315 -13.75 -9.91 -10.97
C ILE A 315 -14.42 -9.94 -9.60
N LEU A 316 -13.68 -9.58 -8.54
CA LEU A 316 -14.25 -9.44 -7.20
C LEU A 316 -15.17 -8.21 -7.15
N THR A 317 -16.44 -8.45 -6.89
CA THR A 317 -17.45 -7.39 -6.85
C THR A 317 -17.79 -6.94 -5.43
N GLY A 318 -18.33 -5.74 -5.29
CA GLY A 318 -18.89 -5.30 -4.01
C GLY A 318 -20.04 -6.18 -3.49
N ASN A 319 -20.71 -6.93 -4.37
CA ASN A 319 -21.71 -7.90 -3.96
C ASN A 319 -21.08 -9.13 -3.30
N ASP A 320 -19.98 -9.66 -3.88
CA ASP A 320 -19.25 -10.79 -3.30
C ASP A 320 -18.77 -10.48 -1.89
N ILE A 321 -18.27 -9.25 -1.67
CA ILE A 321 -17.84 -8.77 -0.37
C ILE A 321 -19.00 -8.71 0.61
N ARG A 322 -20.13 -8.07 0.23
CA ARG A 322 -21.30 -7.90 1.14
C ARG A 322 -21.99 -9.21 1.48
N THR A 323 -21.99 -10.17 0.57
CA THR A 323 -22.63 -11.48 0.76
C THR A 323 -21.69 -12.54 1.30
N ALA A 324 -20.40 -12.20 1.49
CA ALA A 324 -19.34 -13.15 1.83
C ALA A 324 -19.35 -14.37 0.89
N GLN A 325 -19.39 -14.09 -0.43
CA GLN A 325 -19.45 -15.11 -1.45
C GLN A 325 -18.28 -16.09 -1.33
N ARG A 326 -18.60 -17.39 -1.28
CA ARG A 326 -17.57 -18.44 -1.21
C ARG A 326 -17.08 -18.79 -2.61
N GLN A 327 -15.78 -19.12 -2.74
CA GLN A 327 -15.10 -19.47 -3.97
C GLN A 327 -14.38 -20.81 -3.80
N ASP A 328 -14.43 -21.67 -4.83
CA ASP A 328 -13.77 -22.99 -4.79
C ASP A 328 -12.24 -22.88 -4.87
N ASP A 329 -11.73 -21.76 -5.39
CA ASP A 329 -10.31 -21.45 -5.61
C ASP A 329 -9.80 -20.32 -4.70
N VAL A 330 -10.31 -20.24 -3.48
CA VAL A 330 -9.91 -19.22 -2.52
C VAL A 330 -8.42 -19.29 -2.19
N VAL A 331 -7.74 -18.15 -2.24
CA VAL A 331 -6.31 -18.02 -1.90
C VAL A 331 -6.08 -17.22 -0.63
N VAL A 332 -6.99 -16.31 -0.30
CA VAL A 332 -6.92 -15.48 0.91
C VAL A 332 -8.32 -15.03 1.31
N LEU A 333 -8.51 -14.72 2.60
CA LEU A 333 -9.73 -14.12 3.11
C LEU A 333 -9.54 -12.62 3.27
N GLY A 334 -10.54 -11.85 2.82
CA GLY A 334 -10.69 -10.45 3.18
C GLY A 334 -11.65 -10.32 4.37
N ALA A 335 -11.44 -9.31 5.22
CA ALA A 335 -12.31 -9.04 6.37
C ALA A 335 -12.52 -7.54 6.60
N TRP A 336 -12.06 -6.71 5.69
CA TRP A 336 -12.27 -5.27 5.80
C TRP A 336 -13.51 -4.83 5.05
N ARG A 337 -14.22 -3.86 5.58
CA ARG A 337 -15.37 -3.23 4.93
C ARG A 337 -14.97 -2.53 3.62
N ILE A 338 -15.92 -2.26 2.76
CA ILE A 338 -15.67 -1.46 1.55
C ILE A 338 -15.37 -0.03 2.00
N ASP A 339 -14.12 0.39 1.86
CA ASP A 339 -13.63 1.71 2.27
C ASP A 339 -13.53 2.63 1.05
N GLN A 340 -14.40 3.63 0.99
CA GLN A 340 -14.47 4.58 -0.12
C GLN A 340 -14.18 5.99 0.39
N HIS A 341 -13.19 6.64 -0.22
CA HIS A 341 -12.87 8.04 0.02
C HIS A 341 -13.31 8.86 -1.19
N PRO A 342 -14.35 9.69 -1.05
CA PRO A 342 -14.83 10.51 -2.17
C PRO A 342 -13.76 11.52 -2.60
N ASP A 343 -13.74 11.85 -3.90
CA ASP A 343 -12.80 12.80 -4.51
C ASP A 343 -13.21 14.26 -4.32
N ASP A 344 -14.45 14.52 -3.87
CA ASP A 344 -15.07 15.84 -3.73
C ASP A 344 -15.45 16.22 -2.30
N ALA A 345 -15.33 15.29 -1.33
CA ALA A 345 -15.78 15.50 0.04
C ALA A 345 -14.71 15.14 1.10
N ALA A 346 -14.82 15.79 2.26
CA ALA A 346 -14.06 15.39 3.44
C ALA A 346 -14.66 14.13 4.06
N GLY A 347 -13.78 13.26 4.57
CA GLY A 347 -14.20 12.03 5.25
C GLY A 347 -14.22 10.80 4.36
N TYR A 348 -14.96 9.81 4.76
CA TYR A 348 -15.23 8.60 4.02
C TYR A 348 -16.67 8.16 4.28
N HIS A 349 -17.24 7.38 3.38
CA HIS A 349 -18.55 6.80 3.60
C HIS A 349 -18.44 5.63 4.58
N ASP A 350 -19.14 5.74 5.71
CA ASP A 350 -19.23 4.62 6.65
C ASP A 350 -19.97 3.46 5.99
N GLN A 351 -19.30 2.33 5.89
CA GLN A 351 -19.83 1.12 5.29
C GLN A 351 -20.08 0.09 6.39
N PRO A 352 -21.10 -0.74 6.25
CA PRO A 352 -21.38 -1.79 7.24
C PRO A 352 -20.18 -2.75 7.34
N ILE A 353 -19.99 -3.32 8.52
CA ILE A 353 -19.09 -4.44 8.74
C ILE A 353 -19.51 -5.58 7.81
N VAL A 354 -18.54 -6.22 7.19
CA VAL A 354 -18.76 -7.37 6.30
C VAL A 354 -18.18 -8.64 6.91
N PRO A 355 -18.84 -9.80 6.73
CA PRO A 355 -18.25 -11.07 7.13
C PRO A 355 -16.99 -11.37 6.32
N PRO A 356 -16.08 -12.24 6.81
CA PRO A 356 -14.95 -12.69 6.01
C PRO A 356 -15.40 -13.27 4.67
N TYR A 357 -14.83 -12.73 3.58
CA TYR A 357 -15.15 -13.11 2.20
C TYR A 357 -13.93 -13.71 1.51
N ASP A 358 -14.17 -14.51 0.48
CA ASP A 358 -13.13 -15.18 -0.27
C ASP A 358 -12.58 -14.28 -1.37
N ILE A 359 -11.25 -14.29 -1.51
CA ILE A 359 -10.55 -13.76 -2.68
C ILE A 359 -10.10 -14.96 -3.51
N SER A 360 -10.66 -15.07 -4.71
CA SER A 360 -10.41 -16.14 -5.67
C SER A 360 -9.02 -16.03 -6.31
N TYR A 361 -8.36 -17.15 -6.56
CA TYR A 361 -7.09 -17.20 -7.31
C TYR A 361 -7.24 -16.56 -8.70
N ARG A 362 -8.39 -16.72 -9.35
CA ARG A 362 -8.69 -16.14 -10.66
C ARG A 362 -8.69 -14.62 -10.70
N THR A 363 -8.80 -13.93 -9.55
CA THR A 363 -8.63 -12.47 -9.51
C THR A 363 -7.19 -12.02 -9.73
N LEU A 364 -6.23 -12.93 -9.59
CA LEU A 364 -4.80 -12.67 -9.78
C LEU A 364 -4.33 -12.99 -11.21
N LEU A 365 -5.18 -13.57 -12.05
CA LEU A 365 -4.85 -14.01 -13.40
C LEU A 365 -5.35 -12.99 -14.44
N PRO A 366 -4.47 -12.13 -14.99
CA PRO A 366 -4.85 -11.21 -16.05
C PRO A 366 -5.18 -11.99 -17.32
N GLN A 367 -6.22 -11.57 -18.03
CA GLN A 367 -6.58 -12.21 -19.29
C GLN A 367 -5.53 -11.93 -20.38
N GLY A 368 -5.26 -12.94 -21.21
CA GLY A 368 -4.45 -12.83 -22.42
C GLY A 368 -2.94 -13.04 -22.25
N VAL A 369 -2.45 -13.33 -21.03
CA VAL A 369 -1.03 -13.62 -20.78
C VAL A 369 -0.88 -14.82 -19.86
N GLU A 370 -0.16 -15.87 -20.30
CA GLU A 370 -0.09 -17.15 -19.59
C GLU A 370 0.85 -17.18 -18.37
N ASN A 371 1.94 -16.43 -18.39
CA ASN A 371 2.99 -16.45 -17.36
C ASN A 371 3.05 -15.18 -16.50
N LEU A 372 1.92 -14.49 -16.39
CA LEU A 372 1.79 -13.28 -15.62
C LEU A 372 0.74 -13.44 -14.51
N TRP A 373 1.08 -13.04 -13.31
CA TRP A 373 0.17 -12.86 -12.18
C TRP A 373 0.19 -11.42 -11.74
N VAL A 374 -0.92 -10.96 -11.16
CA VAL A 374 -1.01 -9.64 -10.55
C VAL A 374 -1.31 -9.78 -9.08
N ALA A 375 -0.60 -9.05 -8.23
CA ALA A 375 -0.78 -9.11 -6.78
C ALA A 375 -0.85 -7.72 -6.15
N GLY A 376 -1.77 -7.55 -5.20
CA GLY A 376 -1.97 -6.29 -4.49
C GLY A 376 -3.14 -5.48 -5.02
N ARG A 377 -3.09 -4.17 -4.87
CA ARG A 377 -4.19 -3.24 -5.15
C ARG A 377 -4.79 -3.32 -6.57
N CYS A 378 -4.02 -3.73 -7.53
CA CYS A 378 -4.39 -3.80 -8.94
C CYS A 378 -4.97 -5.15 -9.40
N HIS A 379 -5.20 -6.12 -8.50
CA HIS A 379 -5.90 -7.37 -8.85
C HIS A 379 -7.37 -7.10 -9.22
N SER A 380 -7.99 -8.05 -9.88
CA SER A 380 -9.35 -7.94 -10.42
C SER A 380 -10.45 -8.01 -9.35
#